data_c8046d967ebf3a1787a8e2d96389d4f6
#
_entry.id   c8046d967ebf3a1787a8e2d96389d4f6
#
_cell.length_a   1.000
_cell.length_b   1.000
_cell.length_c   1.000
_cell.angle_alpha   90.00
_cell.angle_beta   90.00
_cell.angle_gamma   90.00
#
_symmetry.space_group_name_H-M   'P 1'
#
loop_
_entity.id
_entity.type
_entity.pdbx_description
1 polymer ?
#
loop_
_entity_poly.entity_id
_entity_poly.type
_entity_poly.pdbx_seq_one_letter_code
_entity_poly.pdbx_strand_id
1 'polypeptide(L)'
;MQLTLSDIEKAWASKDPALVDYIITLASQPDPVPDKPIRSEALTFQKFLNTIFSPSFLAKPTEEQQAWRVEQIRLLEAEDAELPLAERLKLHKIILLLWTDKSLYARHVLLEVITKIPLVYGPWRALKHIFKAAEASNDYPLLGALAARCDMAIKPEFSRATLLYMRRRAWRYLRQLGQTLPVVYPEAASHFLAAYTDDTHWQQTWIAKHIFYHETHAYGSAQFGYISPKTNLLDKRAFKEAWQRSPEPLLRLLSMARAEPIRKFACDALKTDFAVILRDVEVQWLIDLAHLPVRSTVIDNFIVWLLQNSPKLEQQQFRKLGLHTIVIGLLESQDSEALNYAIHYVKAQARDLPVSELLRLALKPNADLAKLVRQLISERDPRRELGLEAWGQLLALPNY
;
A
#
# COMPACT_ATOMS: atom_id res chain seq x y z
N MET A 1 29.63 0.66 -6.47
CA MET A 1 29.55 0.13 -7.85
C MET A 1 28.34 0.75 -8.52
N GLN A 2 28.47 1.33 -9.70
CA GLN A 2 27.31 1.85 -10.42
C GLN A 2 26.62 0.66 -11.12
N LEU A 3 25.29 0.58 -10.97
CA LEU A 3 24.48 -0.42 -11.66
C LEU A 3 24.29 -0.02 -13.13
N THR A 4 24.19 -1.03 -13.99
CA THR A 4 23.92 -0.88 -15.41
C THR A 4 22.64 -1.63 -15.79
N LEU A 5 22.08 -1.37 -16.98
CA LEU A 5 20.96 -2.14 -17.50
C LEU A 5 21.29 -3.63 -17.63
N SER A 6 22.53 -3.95 -18.02
CA SER A 6 23.00 -5.33 -18.13
C SER A 6 22.92 -6.11 -16.81
N ASP A 7 23.16 -5.42 -15.67
CA ASP A 7 23.03 -6.03 -14.35
C ASP A 7 21.58 -6.37 -14.03
N ILE A 8 20.66 -5.49 -14.41
CA ILE A 8 19.21 -5.72 -14.27
C ILE A 8 18.73 -6.86 -15.18
N GLU A 9 19.19 -6.90 -16.43
CA GLU A 9 18.84 -7.97 -17.38
C GLU A 9 19.31 -9.34 -16.88
N LYS A 10 20.52 -9.42 -16.31
CA LYS A 10 21.06 -10.64 -15.69
C LYS A 10 20.22 -11.05 -14.46
N ALA A 11 19.91 -10.10 -13.60
CA ALA A 11 19.09 -10.35 -12.41
C ALA A 11 17.69 -10.83 -12.79
N TRP A 12 17.11 -10.26 -13.85
CA TRP A 12 15.82 -10.73 -14.35
C TRP A 12 15.89 -12.14 -14.92
N ALA A 13 16.88 -12.43 -15.75
CA ALA A 13 17.06 -13.77 -16.34
C ALA A 13 17.24 -14.86 -15.27
N SER A 14 17.92 -14.54 -14.18
CA SER A 14 18.11 -15.45 -13.04
C SER A 14 16.95 -15.45 -12.02
N LYS A 15 15.93 -14.60 -12.22
CA LYS A 15 14.84 -14.35 -11.24
C LYS A 15 15.36 -13.98 -9.86
N ASP A 16 16.38 -13.12 -9.81
CA ASP A 16 16.99 -12.66 -8.57
C ASP A 16 15.95 -11.97 -7.68
N PRO A 17 15.81 -12.34 -6.39
CA PRO A 17 14.93 -11.67 -5.46
C PRO A 17 15.18 -10.17 -5.30
N ALA A 18 16.45 -9.71 -5.51
CA ALA A 18 16.85 -8.32 -5.41
C ALA A 18 16.55 -7.49 -6.68
N LEU A 19 15.93 -8.09 -7.72
CA LEU A 19 15.65 -7.39 -8.99
C LEU A 19 14.93 -6.05 -8.81
N VAL A 20 13.93 -6.01 -7.93
CA VAL A 20 13.18 -4.76 -7.64
C VAL A 20 14.12 -3.70 -7.08
N ASP A 21 14.98 -4.06 -6.14
CA ASP A 21 15.91 -3.14 -5.49
C ASP A 21 16.97 -2.63 -6.48
N TYR A 22 17.44 -3.46 -7.39
CA TYR A 22 18.36 -3.03 -8.46
C TYR A 22 17.69 -2.01 -9.39
N ILE A 23 16.42 -2.23 -9.79
CA ILE A 23 15.67 -1.29 -10.62
C ILE A 23 15.49 0.05 -9.91
N ILE A 24 15.14 0.04 -8.62
CA ILE A 24 14.96 1.25 -7.80
C ILE A 24 16.28 2.00 -7.62
N THR A 25 17.35 1.27 -7.33
CA THR A 25 18.70 1.83 -7.17
C THR A 25 19.16 2.50 -8.47
N LEU A 26 19.02 1.83 -9.62
CA LEU A 26 19.38 2.42 -10.91
C LEU A 26 18.53 3.65 -11.21
N ALA A 27 17.22 3.62 -10.92
CA ALA A 27 16.35 4.78 -11.13
C ALA A 27 16.74 6.01 -10.30
N SER A 28 17.34 5.77 -9.13
CA SER A 28 17.79 6.82 -8.19
C SER A 28 19.26 7.21 -8.38
N GLN A 29 19.98 6.49 -9.23
CA GLN A 29 21.42 6.71 -9.45
C GLN A 29 21.65 8.05 -10.14
N PRO A 30 22.60 8.87 -9.66
CA PRO A 30 22.94 10.13 -10.32
C PRO A 30 23.50 9.88 -11.71
N ASP A 31 23.25 10.81 -12.62
CA ASP A 31 23.86 10.76 -13.95
C ASP A 31 25.39 10.89 -13.84
N PRO A 32 26.14 10.15 -14.65
CA PRO A 32 27.58 10.31 -14.70
C PRO A 32 27.92 11.73 -15.13
N VAL A 33 28.85 12.36 -14.40
CA VAL A 33 29.40 13.66 -14.81
C VAL A 33 30.34 13.37 -15.99
N PRO A 34 30.12 13.93 -17.18
CA PRO A 34 31.00 13.68 -18.32
C PRO A 34 32.36 14.39 -18.06
N ASP A 35 33.44 13.65 -18.29
CA ASP A 35 34.83 14.16 -18.16
C ASP A 35 35.15 15.28 -19.13
N LYS A 36 34.34 15.45 -20.17
CA LYS A 36 34.48 16.53 -21.17
C LYS A 36 33.11 17.15 -21.43
N PRO A 37 33.04 18.48 -21.67
CA PRO A 37 31.81 19.15 -22.05
C PRO A 37 31.30 18.53 -23.36
N ILE A 38 30.04 18.03 -23.28
CA ILE A 38 29.34 17.41 -24.42
C ILE A 38 29.13 18.52 -25.47
N ARG A 39 29.79 18.43 -26.60
CA ARG A 39 29.44 19.17 -27.80
C ARG A 39 28.38 18.33 -28.55
N SER A 40 27.16 18.53 -28.19
CA SER A 40 26.06 17.76 -28.68
C SER A 40 25.18 18.62 -29.58
N GLU A 41 24.80 18.14 -30.75
CA GLU A 41 23.76 18.75 -31.57
C GLU A 41 22.39 18.52 -30.96
N ALA A 42 22.22 17.45 -30.18
CA ALA A 42 21.05 17.22 -29.38
C ALA A 42 21.03 18.13 -28.13
N LEU A 43 19.85 18.56 -27.75
CA LEU A 43 19.67 19.29 -26.52
C LEU A 43 19.99 18.42 -25.31
N THR A 44 20.69 18.98 -24.33
CA THR A 44 20.79 18.32 -23.03
C THR A 44 19.39 18.03 -22.50
N PHE A 45 19.26 16.97 -21.73
CA PHE A 45 17.97 16.55 -21.15
C PHE A 45 17.21 17.70 -20.47
N GLN A 46 17.93 18.54 -19.70
CA GLN A 46 17.31 19.69 -19.04
C GLN A 46 16.82 20.76 -20.05
N LYS A 47 17.58 21.03 -21.11
CA LYS A 47 17.16 21.95 -22.17
C LYS A 47 15.98 21.38 -22.94
N PHE A 48 15.98 20.07 -23.23
CA PHE A 48 14.84 19.39 -23.84
C PHE A 48 13.57 19.60 -23.02
N LEU A 49 13.62 19.32 -21.70
CA LEU A 49 12.47 19.54 -20.82
C LEU A 49 12.01 21.01 -20.82
N ASN A 50 12.95 21.94 -20.67
CA ASN A 50 12.62 23.38 -20.67
C ASN A 50 11.97 23.80 -21.99
N THR A 51 12.42 23.24 -23.11
CA THR A 51 11.86 23.56 -24.43
C THR A 51 10.42 23.02 -24.57
N ILE A 52 10.18 21.76 -24.28
CA ILE A 52 8.83 21.15 -24.47
C ILE A 52 7.78 21.72 -23.52
N PHE A 53 8.18 22.37 -22.45
CA PHE A 53 7.27 23.06 -21.52
C PHE A 53 7.25 24.58 -21.70
N SER A 54 8.00 25.11 -22.66
CA SER A 54 7.99 26.56 -22.93
C SER A 54 6.66 26.99 -23.59
N PRO A 55 6.14 28.17 -23.25
CA PRO A 55 4.94 28.69 -23.90
C PRO A 55 5.06 28.79 -25.43
N SER A 56 6.25 29.18 -25.93
CA SER A 56 6.53 29.27 -27.35
C SER A 56 6.50 27.92 -28.08
N PHE A 57 6.92 26.84 -27.44
CA PHE A 57 6.84 25.51 -28.00
C PHE A 57 5.41 24.96 -27.97
N LEU A 58 4.69 25.22 -26.90
CA LEU A 58 3.32 24.77 -26.72
C LEU A 58 2.34 25.51 -27.65
N ALA A 59 2.71 26.73 -28.11
CA ALA A 59 1.92 27.48 -29.10
C ALA A 59 2.09 26.96 -30.55
N LYS A 60 3.10 26.12 -30.82
CA LYS A 60 3.29 25.53 -32.16
C LYS A 60 2.20 24.52 -32.50
N PRO A 61 1.90 24.31 -33.82
CA PRO A 61 1.04 23.23 -34.26
C PRO A 61 1.50 21.86 -33.71
N THR A 62 0.55 20.99 -33.43
CA THR A 62 0.83 19.66 -32.85
C THR A 62 1.80 18.82 -33.68
N GLU A 63 1.69 18.93 -35.01
CA GLU A 63 2.56 18.23 -35.96
C GLU A 63 4.00 18.70 -35.86
N GLU A 64 4.24 20.02 -35.77
CA GLU A 64 5.59 20.57 -35.57
C GLU A 64 6.17 20.16 -34.22
N GLN A 65 5.36 20.16 -33.15
CA GLN A 65 5.81 19.70 -31.85
C GLN A 65 6.23 18.22 -31.91
N GLN A 66 5.50 17.41 -32.64
CA GLN A 66 5.78 15.98 -32.77
C GLN A 66 7.02 15.74 -33.64
N ALA A 67 7.13 16.40 -34.78
CA ALA A 67 8.29 16.31 -35.65
C ALA A 67 9.58 16.71 -34.92
N TRP A 68 9.54 17.84 -34.17
CA TRP A 68 10.68 18.27 -33.37
C TRP A 68 11.08 17.25 -32.30
N ARG A 69 10.11 16.64 -31.62
CA ARG A 69 10.39 15.61 -30.59
C ARG A 69 11.02 14.36 -31.20
N VAL A 70 10.52 13.92 -32.35
CA VAL A 70 11.08 12.77 -33.08
C VAL A 70 12.52 13.05 -33.48
N GLU A 71 12.80 14.25 -33.99
CA GLU A 71 14.16 14.65 -34.38
C GLU A 71 15.10 14.71 -33.17
N GLN A 72 14.66 15.24 -32.03
CA GLN A 72 15.47 15.22 -30.81
C GLN A 72 15.78 13.81 -30.33
N ILE A 73 14.81 12.89 -30.42
CA ILE A 73 15.05 11.50 -30.09
C ILE A 73 16.06 10.86 -31.02
N ARG A 74 15.94 11.11 -32.33
CA ARG A 74 16.90 10.62 -33.34
C ARG A 74 18.33 11.12 -33.08
N LEU A 75 18.48 12.39 -32.78
CA LEU A 75 19.78 12.99 -32.42
C LEU A 75 20.35 12.37 -31.13
N LEU A 76 19.53 12.18 -30.11
CA LEU A 76 19.94 11.53 -28.87
C LEU A 76 20.35 10.08 -29.08
N GLU A 77 19.66 9.35 -29.96
CA GLU A 77 20.02 7.97 -30.31
C GLU A 77 21.31 7.88 -31.10
N ALA A 78 21.57 8.85 -31.99
CA ALA A 78 22.83 8.95 -32.71
C ALA A 78 24.00 9.29 -31.78
N GLU A 79 23.81 10.20 -30.82
CA GLU A 79 24.82 10.57 -29.84
C GLU A 79 25.06 9.47 -28.79
N ASP A 80 24.08 8.62 -28.48
CA ASP A 80 24.24 7.49 -27.56
C ASP A 80 25.28 6.47 -28.05
N ALA A 81 25.59 6.50 -29.34
CA ALA A 81 26.69 5.71 -29.93
C ALA A 81 28.07 6.28 -29.56
N GLU A 82 28.19 7.60 -29.37
CA GLU A 82 29.46 8.27 -29.06
C GLU A 82 29.59 8.61 -27.55
N LEU A 83 28.49 8.97 -26.91
CA LEU A 83 28.41 9.35 -25.51
C LEU A 83 27.19 8.70 -24.88
N PRO A 84 27.35 7.54 -24.24
CA PRO A 84 26.22 6.76 -23.75
C PRO A 84 25.34 7.56 -22.78
N LEU A 85 24.03 7.58 -23.07
CA LEU A 85 23.02 8.14 -22.18
C LEU A 85 23.12 7.47 -20.81
N ALA A 86 22.86 8.23 -19.76
CA ALA A 86 22.78 7.71 -18.41
C ALA A 86 21.84 6.49 -18.36
N GLU A 87 22.30 5.40 -17.76
CA GLU A 87 21.61 4.12 -17.71
C GLU A 87 20.18 4.24 -17.17
N ARG A 88 19.95 5.12 -16.16
CA ARG A 88 18.62 5.38 -15.61
C ARG A 88 17.60 5.89 -16.64
N LEU A 89 18.05 6.60 -17.67
CA LEU A 89 17.18 7.12 -18.73
C LEU A 89 16.68 6.02 -19.67
N LYS A 90 17.43 4.94 -19.78
CA LYS A 90 17.09 3.76 -20.60
C LYS A 90 16.18 2.78 -19.85
N LEU A 91 15.98 2.95 -18.55
CA LEU A 91 15.24 2.03 -17.66
C LEU A 91 13.78 1.81 -18.10
N HIS A 92 13.19 2.75 -18.84
CA HIS A 92 11.87 2.55 -19.45
C HIS A 92 11.78 1.31 -20.32
N LYS A 93 12.89 0.88 -20.97
CA LYS A 93 12.91 -0.32 -21.80
C LYS A 93 12.63 -1.57 -20.96
N ILE A 94 13.33 -1.70 -19.84
CA ILE A 94 13.13 -2.84 -18.89
C ILE A 94 11.72 -2.85 -18.32
N ILE A 95 11.20 -1.69 -17.91
CA ILE A 95 9.84 -1.60 -17.34
C ILE A 95 8.77 -1.98 -18.39
N LEU A 96 8.98 -1.62 -19.66
CA LEU A 96 8.09 -2.05 -20.74
C LEU A 96 8.21 -3.55 -21.04
N LEU A 97 9.40 -4.13 -20.95
CA LEU A 97 9.57 -5.58 -21.08
C LEU A 97 8.86 -6.33 -19.95
N LEU A 98 8.98 -5.88 -18.69
CA LEU A 98 8.20 -6.42 -17.57
C LEU A 98 6.68 -6.32 -17.81
N TRP A 99 6.22 -5.23 -18.41
CA TRP A 99 4.81 -5.07 -18.80
C TRP A 99 4.36 -6.04 -19.90
N THR A 100 5.22 -6.31 -20.88
CA THR A 100 4.90 -7.22 -21.99
C THR A 100 5.04 -8.68 -21.63
N ASP A 101 5.87 -9.02 -20.65
CA ASP A 101 5.97 -10.36 -20.08
C ASP A 101 4.69 -10.70 -19.30
N LYS A 102 4.00 -11.77 -19.73
CA LYS A 102 2.73 -12.22 -19.15
C LYS A 102 2.90 -13.17 -17.97
N SER A 103 4.12 -13.45 -17.52
CA SER A 103 4.38 -14.31 -16.37
C SER A 103 3.91 -13.65 -15.06
N LEU A 104 3.49 -14.49 -14.11
CA LEU A 104 3.13 -14.02 -12.77
C LEU A 104 4.31 -13.34 -12.06
N TYR A 105 5.53 -13.84 -12.32
CA TYR A 105 6.75 -13.25 -11.77
C TYR A 105 6.96 -11.82 -12.28
N ALA A 106 6.93 -11.59 -13.58
CA ALA A 106 7.10 -10.24 -14.15
C ALA A 106 5.98 -9.29 -13.68
N ARG A 107 4.76 -9.81 -13.57
CA ARG A 107 3.62 -9.06 -13.05
C ARG A 107 3.84 -8.62 -11.61
N HIS A 108 4.30 -9.51 -10.75
CA HIS A 108 4.60 -9.22 -9.35
C HIS A 108 5.73 -8.18 -9.24
N VAL A 109 6.83 -8.40 -9.95
CA VAL A 109 7.97 -7.46 -10.01
C VAL A 109 7.51 -6.08 -10.48
N LEU A 110 6.71 -6.01 -11.55
CA LEU A 110 6.20 -4.74 -12.07
C LEU A 110 5.37 -3.97 -11.03
N LEU A 111 4.47 -4.63 -10.31
CA LEU A 111 3.66 -4.01 -9.26
C LEU A 111 4.54 -3.48 -8.13
N GLU A 112 5.53 -4.25 -7.68
CA GLU A 112 6.48 -3.81 -6.65
C GLU A 112 7.34 -2.63 -7.13
N VAL A 113 7.82 -2.69 -8.37
CA VAL A 113 8.55 -1.57 -9.00
C VAL A 113 7.68 -0.30 -9.01
N ILE A 114 6.44 -0.38 -9.49
CA ILE A 114 5.53 0.77 -9.56
C ILE A 114 5.33 1.42 -8.18
N THR A 115 5.22 0.62 -7.13
CA THR A 115 4.98 1.17 -5.78
C THR A 115 6.19 1.90 -5.20
N LYS A 116 7.41 1.52 -5.58
CA LYS A 116 8.67 1.98 -4.97
C LYS A 116 9.47 2.94 -5.85
N ILE A 117 9.34 2.84 -7.19
CA ILE A 117 10.20 3.57 -8.12
C ILE A 117 10.03 5.09 -7.98
N PRO A 118 11.13 5.87 -7.99
CA PRO A 118 11.04 7.32 -8.03
C PRO A 118 10.38 7.77 -9.34
N LEU A 119 9.57 8.84 -9.27
CA LEU A 119 8.90 9.43 -10.43
C LEU A 119 9.87 10.35 -11.20
N VAL A 120 10.93 9.73 -11.72
CA VAL A 120 11.96 10.35 -12.53
C VAL A 120 11.74 10.08 -14.01
N TYR A 121 12.36 10.87 -14.87
CA TYR A 121 12.00 10.93 -16.28
C TYR A 121 12.18 9.60 -17.03
N GLY A 122 13.26 8.89 -16.82
CA GLY A 122 13.50 7.61 -17.51
C GLY A 122 12.35 6.60 -17.30
N PRO A 123 12.12 6.15 -16.07
CA PRO A 123 10.99 5.29 -15.72
C PRO A 123 9.64 5.85 -16.14
N TRP A 124 9.42 7.16 -15.99
CA TRP A 124 8.14 7.80 -16.28
C TRP A 124 7.64 7.57 -17.71
N ARG A 125 8.52 7.44 -18.68
CA ARG A 125 8.12 7.12 -20.08
C ARG A 125 7.32 5.82 -20.15
N ALA A 126 7.79 4.78 -19.48
CA ALA A 126 7.10 3.50 -19.40
C ALA A 126 5.83 3.59 -18.54
N LEU A 127 5.92 4.16 -17.34
CA LEU A 127 4.79 4.26 -16.41
C LEU A 127 3.59 4.99 -17.02
N LYS A 128 3.83 6.07 -17.77
CA LYS A 128 2.78 6.80 -18.50
C LYS A 128 2.12 5.95 -19.59
N HIS A 129 2.89 5.13 -20.28
CA HIS A 129 2.37 4.20 -21.27
C HIS A 129 1.51 3.12 -20.63
N ILE A 130 2.05 2.46 -19.60
CA ILE A 130 1.39 1.39 -18.85
C ILE A 130 0.08 1.90 -18.21
N PHE A 131 0.08 3.12 -17.65
CA PHE A 131 -1.13 3.72 -17.10
C PHE A 131 -2.28 3.77 -18.12
N LYS A 132 -2.00 4.25 -19.34
CA LYS A 132 -3.02 4.34 -20.39
C LYS A 132 -3.48 2.96 -20.88
N ALA A 133 -2.56 2.00 -20.96
CA ALA A 133 -2.87 0.64 -21.37
C ALA A 133 -3.69 -0.09 -20.29
N ALA A 134 -3.33 0.06 -19.02
CA ALA A 134 -4.06 -0.51 -17.88
C ALA A 134 -5.50 0.06 -17.78
N GLU A 135 -5.65 1.38 -18.01
CA GLU A 135 -6.98 2.00 -18.09
C GLU A 135 -7.82 1.41 -19.22
N ALA A 136 -7.25 1.26 -20.41
CA ALA A 136 -7.97 0.73 -21.57
C ALA A 136 -8.37 -0.76 -21.43
N SER A 137 -7.59 -1.53 -20.66
CA SER A 137 -7.83 -2.95 -20.41
C SER A 137 -8.56 -3.25 -19.09
N ASN A 138 -8.94 -2.23 -18.33
CA ASN A 138 -9.52 -2.36 -16.99
C ASN A 138 -8.63 -3.17 -16.02
N ASP A 139 -7.31 -3.00 -16.13
CA ASP A 139 -6.35 -3.62 -15.24
C ASP A 139 -6.28 -2.84 -13.92
N TYR A 140 -7.24 -3.07 -13.03
CA TYR A 140 -7.38 -2.32 -11.78
C TYR A 140 -6.16 -2.37 -10.86
N PRO A 141 -5.48 -3.51 -10.67
CA PRO A 141 -4.26 -3.56 -9.86
C PRO A 141 -3.16 -2.62 -10.35
N LEU A 142 -2.85 -2.65 -11.66
CA LEU A 142 -1.81 -1.78 -12.22
C LEU A 142 -2.26 -0.33 -12.30
N LEU A 143 -3.49 -0.10 -12.75
CA LEU A 143 -4.05 1.26 -12.84
C LEU A 143 -4.12 1.91 -11.46
N GLY A 144 -4.60 1.18 -10.46
CA GLY A 144 -4.70 1.66 -9.07
C GLY A 144 -3.34 2.00 -8.47
N ALA A 145 -2.35 1.11 -8.63
CA ALA A 145 -0.99 1.35 -8.17
C ALA A 145 -0.37 2.61 -8.81
N LEU A 146 -0.50 2.76 -10.13
CA LEU A 146 0.00 3.93 -10.86
C LEU A 146 -0.73 5.23 -10.48
N ALA A 147 -2.05 5.15 -10.31
CA ALA A 147 -2.87 6.28 -9.91
C ALA A 147 -2.52 6.76 -8.49
N ALA A 148 -2.44 5.85 -7.52
CA ALA A 148 -2.03 6.16 -6.16
C ALA A 148 -0.60 6.72 -6.12
N ARG A 149 0.33 6.15 -6.91
CA ARG A 149 1.70 6.66 -7.03
C ARG A 149 1.75 8.11 -7.52
N CYS A 150 0.91 8.46 -8.52
CA CYS A 150 0.76 9.86 -8.96
C CYS A 150 0.09 10.73 -7.89
N ASP A 151 -0.86 10.18 -7.14
CA ASP A 151 -1.60 10.93 -6.13
C ASP A 151 -0.74 11.26 -4.90
N MET A 152 0.15 10.35 -4.51
CA MET A 152 1.12 10.54 -3.43
C MET A 152 2.34 11.38 -3.82
N ALA A 153 2.56 11.65 -5.11
CA ALA A 153 3.75 12.35 -5.59
C ALA A 153 3.82 13.80 -5.08
N ILE A 154 4.93 14.13 -4.42
CA ILE A 154 5.19 15.49 -3.89
C ILE A 154 6.04 16.32 -4.89
N LYS A 155 7.13 15.74 -5.37
CA LYS A 155 8.10 16.41 -6.27
C LYS A 155 8.54 15.45 -7.38
N PRO A 156 7.71 15.21 -8.42
CA PRO A 156 8.17 14.44 -9.57
C PRO A 156 9.13 15.27 -10.44
N GLU A 157 10.01 14.62 -11.20
CA GLU A 157 10.87 15.30 -12.17
C GLU A 157 10.11 15.86 -13.40
N PHE A 158 8.88 15.44 -13.60
CA PHE A 158 8.03 15.96 -14.68
C PHE A 158 7.08 17.07 -14.20
N SER A 159 6.43 17.76 -15.13
CA SER A 159 5.65 18.96 -14.82
C SER A 159 4.44 18.67 -13.90
N ARG A 160 4.14 19.65 -13.04
CA ARG A 160 2.92 19.66 -12.21
C ARG A 160 1.64 19.49 -13.06
N ALA A 161 1.63 20.05 -14.27
CA ALA A 161 0.48 19.90 -15.18
C ALA A 161 0.25 18.44 -15.58
N THR A 162 1.33 17.70 -15.87
CA THR A 162 1.26 16.25 -16.14
C THR A 162 0.71 15.49 -14.94
N LEU A 163 1.21 15.79 -13.74
CA LEU A 163 0.73 15.13 -12.52
C LEU A 163 -0.77 15.37 -12.29
N LEU A 164 -1.23 16.61 -12.42
CA LEU A 164 -2.65 16.96 -12.31
C LEU A 164 -3.49 16.30 -13.40
N TYR A 165 -2.97 16.20 -14.62
CA TYR A 165 -3.63 15.49 -15.70
C TYR A 165 -3.85 14.02 -15.37
N MET A 166 -2.82 13.33 -14.84
CA MET A 166 -2.90 11.92 -14.46
C MET A 166 -3.91 11.68 -13.32
N ARG A 167 -3.87 12.53 -12.29
CA ARG A 167 -4.84 12.49 -11.18
C ARG A 167 -6.29 12.66 -11.69
N ARG A 168 -6.53 13.68 -12.52
CA ARG A 168 -7.86 13.94 -13.11
C ARG A 168 -8.31 12.82 -14.05
N ARG A 169 -7.39 12.22 -14.79
CA ARG A 169 -7.68 11.09 -15.69
C ARG A 169 -8.12 9.88 -14.88
N ALA A 170 -7.38 9.51 -13.83
CA ALA A 170 -7.70 8.41 -12.93
C ALA A 170 -9.09 8.58 -12.30
N TRP A 171 -9.39 9.78 -11.78
CA TRP A 171 -10.72 10.03 -11.21
C TRP A 171 -11.83 10.01 -12.26
N ARG A 172 -11.63 10.58 -13.43
CA ARG A 172 -12.64 10.52 -14.51
C ARG A 172 -12.98 9.10 -14.89
N TYR A 173 -11.97 8.23 -14.95
CA TYR A 173 -12.16 6.81 -15.18
C TYR A 173 -13.02 6.16 -14.07
N LEU A 174 -12.66 6.33 -12.80
CA LEU A 174 -13.44 5.80 -11.67
C LEU A 174 -14.86 6.36 -11.64
N ARG A 175 -15.03 7.66 -11.88
CA ARG A 175 -16.33 8.30 -11.92
C ARG A 175 -17.21 7.73 -13.05
N GLN A 176 -16.66 7.58 -14.24
CA GLN A 176 -17.35 6.97 -15.36
C GLN A 176 -17.76 5.53 -15.02
N LEU A 177 -16.83 4.76 -14.44
CA LEU A 177 -17.10 3.38 -14.02
C LEU A 177 -18.27 3.32 -13.02
N GLY A 178 -18.26 4.17 -12.00
CA GLY A 178 -19.35 4.24 -11.02
C GLY A 178 -20.69 4.67 -11.59
N GLN A 179 -20.69 5.49 -12.65
CA GLN A 179 -21.91 5.93 -13.35
C GLN A 179 -22.46 4.87 -14.31
N THR A 180 -21.58 4.17 -15.05
CA THR A 180 -21.99 3.22 -16.10
C THR A 180 -22.03 1.77 -15.64
N LEU A 181 -21.15 1.38 -14.72
CA LEU A 181 -20.99 0.01 -14.21
C LEU A 181 -20.80 0.01 -12.69
N PRO A 182 -21.81 0.47 -11.91
CA PRO A 182 -21.68 0.67 -10.46
C PRO A 182 -21.32 -0.63 -9.70
N VAL A 183 -21.64 -1.80 -10.23
CA VAL A 183 -21.28 -3.10 -9.62
C VAL A 183 -19.76 -3.31 -9.57
N VAL A 184 -19.04 -2.80 -10.57
CA VAL A 184 -17.57 -2.99 -10.70
C VAL A 184 -16.78 -1.89 -9.98
N TYR A 185 -17.41 -0.72 -9.74
CA TYR A 185 -16.76 0.42 -9.15
C TYR A 185 -16.05 0.12 -7.81
N PRO A 186 -16.67 -0.59 -6.82
CA PRO A 186 -16.02 -0.85 -5.54
C PRO A 186 -14.76 -1.71 -5.69
N GLU A 187 -14.76 -2.66 -6.61
CA GLU A 187 -13.57 -3.47 -6.89
C GLU A 187 -12.44 -2.60 -7.44
N ALA A 188 -12.70 -1.80 -8.47
CA ALA A 188 -11.71 -0.90 -9.02
C ALA A 188 -11.20 0.09 -7.96
N ALA A 189 -12.09 0.76 -7.23
CA ALA A 189 -11.74 1.70 -6.18
C ALA A 189 -10.92 1.05 -5.04
N SER A 190 -11.19 -0.19 -4.69
CA SER A 190 -10.42 -0.96 -3.72
C SER A 190 -8.95 -1.13 -4.14
N HIS A 191 -8.69 -1.44 -5.39
CA HIS A 191 -7.32 -1.53 -5.91
C HIS A 191 -6.60 -0.18 -5.89
N PHE A 192 -7.31 0.93 -6.13
CA PHE A 192 -6.73 2.26 -6.00
C PHE A 192 -6.37 2.56 -4.55
N LEU A 193 -7.30 2.31 -3.63
CA LEU A 193 -7.11 2.58 -2.20
C LEU A 193 -6.03 1.70 -1.57
N ALA A 194 -5.94 0.43 -1.96
CA ALA A 194 -4.95 -0.51 -1.42
C ALA A 194 -3.50 -0.10 -1.67
N ALA A 195 -3.25 0.73 -2.68
CA ALA A 195 -1.91 1.15 -3.07
C ALA A 195 -1.35 2.34 -2.25
N TYR A 196 -2.18 3.02 -1.44
CA TYR A 196 -1.70 4.06 -0.53
C TYR A 196 -0.96 3.44 0.66
N THR A 197 0.02 4.19 1.21
CA THR A 197 0.85 3.79 2.34
C THR A 197 0.64 4.70 3.54
N ASP A 198 1.13 4.31 4.71
CA ASP A 198 1.05 5.14 5.93
C ASP A 198 1.82 6.48 5.80
N ASP A 199 2.87 6.52 4.96
CA ASP A 199 3.61 7.74 4.66
C ASP A 199 2.85 8.72 3.76
N THR A 200 1.61 8.40 3.39
CA THR A 200 0.80 9.24 2.51
C THR A 200 0.46 10.58 3.17
N HIS A 201 0.80 11.67 2.50
CA HIS A 201 0.34 13.00 2.88
C HIS A 201 -1.13 13.20 2.48
N TRP A 202 -2.04 12.66 3.27
CA TRP A 202 -3.48 12.60 2.98
C TRP A 202 -4.10 13.94 2.59
N GLN A 203 -3.60 15.05 3.14
CA GLN A 203 -4.08 16.39 2.77
C GLN A 203 -3.80 16.74 1.31
N GLN A 204 -2.79 16.13 0.70
CA GLN A 204 -2.38 16.40 -0.68
C GLN A 204 -2.95 15.42 -1.70
N THR A 205 -3.60 14.35 -1.24
CA THR A 205 -4.23 13.37 -2.13
C THR A 205 -5.46 13.98 -2.80
N TRP A 206 -5.67 13.67 -4.05
CA TRP A 206 -6.81 14.16 -4.83
C TRP A 206 -7.75 13.01 -5.21
N ILE A 207 -7.22 11.88 -5.66
CA ILE A 207 -8.02 10.71 -6.05
C ILE A 207 -8.67 10.08 -4.82
N ALA A 208 -7.90 9.80 -3.75
CA ALA A 208 -8.44 9.23 -2.52
C ALA A 208 -9.56 10.09 -1.93
N LYS A 209 -9.37 11.41 -1.92
CA LYS A 209 -10.41 12.33 -1.43
C LYS A 209 -11.67 12.30 -2.27
N HIS A 210 -11.58 12.12 -3.60
CA HIS A 210 -12.74 11.97 -4.45
C HIS A 210 -13.49 10.66 -4.17
N ILE A 211 -12.79 9.59 -3.82
CA ILE A 211 -13.43 8.34 -3.42
C ILE A 211 -14.16 8.49 -2.09
N PHE A 212 -13.55 9.18 -1.10
CA PHE A 212 -14.10 9.29 0.26
C PHE A 212 -15.12 10.42 0.44
N TYR A 213 -15.02 11.51 -0.34
CA TYR A 213 -15.79 12.73 -0.10
C TYR A 213 -16.47 13.25 -1.37
N HIS A 214 -16.97 12.36 -2.19
CA HIS A 214 -17.65 12.72 -3.40
C HIS A 214 -18.85 13.66 -3.13
N GLU A 215 -18.96 14.75 -3.92
CA GLU A 215 -20.06 15.73 -3.82
C GLU A 215 -20.21 16.45 -2.47
N THR A 216 -19.15 16.52 -1.68
CA THR A 216 -19.13 17.37 -0.48
C THR A 216 -18.70 18.80 -0.80
N HIS A 217 -18.87 19.73 0.16
CA HIS A 217 -18.31 21.09 0.06
C HIS A 217 -16.76 21.09 -0.03
N ALA A 218 -16.13 19.99 0.38
CA ALA A 218 -14.69 19.77 0.21
C ALA A 218 -14.30 19.41 -1.23
N TYR A 219 -15.28 19.15 -2.10
CA TYR A 219 -15.11 18.78 -3.50
C TYR A 219 -14.89 20.03 -4.36
N GLY A 220 -13.70 20.57 -4.33
CA GLY A 220 -13.30 21.69 -5.19
C GLY A 220 -12.55 21.25 -6.43
N SER A 221 -12.58 22.06 -7.50
CA SER A 221 -11.95 21.73 -8.79
C SER A 221 -10.43 21.61 -8.76
N ALA A 222 -9.77 22.20 -7.76
CA ALA A 222 -8.30 22.25 -7.68
C ALA A 222 -7.74 21.91 -6.31
N GLN A 223 -8.50 22.11 -5.23
CA GLN A 223 -8.04 21.86 -3.86
C GLN A 223 -9.21 21.33 -3.05
N PHE A 224 -8.92 20.32 -2.19
CA PHE A 224 -9.86 19.95 -1.14
C PHE A 224 -9.75 20.94 0.01
N GLY A 225 -10.91 21.43 0.48
CA GLY A 225 -11.00 22.14 1.73
C GLY A 225 -10.52 21.28 2.90
N TYR A 226 -10.39 21.88 4.07
CA TYR A 226 -10.09 21.16 5.30
C TYR A 226 -11.18 20.13 5.59
N ILE A 227 -10.79 18.88 5.72
CA ILE A 227 -11.67 17.79 6.12
C ILE A 227 -11.39 17.52 7.59
N SER A 228 -12.41 17.72 8.41
CA SER A 228 -12.30 17.43 9.83
C SER A 228 -11.96 15.95 10.06
N PRO A 229 -11.04 15.63 10.99
CA PRO A 229 -10.80 14.24 11.41
C PRO A 229 -12.04 13.52 11.93
N LYS A 230 -13.07 14.29 12.34
CA LYS A 230 -14.36 13.77 12.81
C LYS A 230 -15.35 13.46 11.68
N THR A 231 -14.99 13.73 10.41
CA THR A 231 -15.87 13.48 9.27
C THR A 231 -16.01 11.97 9.06
N ASN A 232 -17.24 11.48 9.07
CA ASN A 232 -17.50 10.09 8.75
C ASN A 232 -17.26 9.83 7.25
N LEU A 233 -16.22 9.05 6.94
CA LEU A 233 -15.84 8.69 5.57
C LEU A 233 -16.92 7.88 4.85
N LEU A 234 -17.72 7.11 5.59
CA LEU A 234 -18.70 6.19 5.03
C LEU A 234 -19.88 6.89 4.37
N ASP A 235 -20.34 8.00 4.97
CA ASP A 235 -21.55 8.69 4.51
C ASP A 235 -21.35 9.47 3.22
N LYS A 236 -20.11 9.89 2.95
CA LYS A 236 -19.76 10.78 1.83
C LYS A 236 -19.00 10.09 0.72
N ARG A 237 -18.73 8.78 0.85
CA ARG A 237 -18.01 8.02 -0.17
C ARG A 237 -18.74 8.03 -1.51
N ALA A 238 -17.97 8.06 -2.59
CA ALA A 238 -18.51 8.02 -3.94
C ALA A 238 -19.26 6.71 -4.19
N PHE A 239 -20.44 6.80 -4.79
CA PHE A 239 -21.27 5.64 -5.16
C PHE A 239 -21.58 4.72 -3.99
N LYS A 240 -22.05 5.27 -2.88
CA LYS A 240 -22.31 4.56 -1.62
C LYS A 240 -23.11 3.27 -1.82
N GLU A 241 -24.17 3.32 -2.61
CA GLU A 241 -25.04 2.17 -2.90
C GLU A 241 -24.30 1.03 -3.64
N ALA A 242 -23.27 1.37 -4.41
CA ALA A 242 -22.44 0.37 -5.08
C ALA A 242 -21.61 -0.43 -4.05
N TRP A 243 -21.02 0.25 -3.07
CA TRP A 243 -20.27 -0.40 -1.98
C TRP A 243 -21.15 -1.30 -1.10
N GLN A 244 -22.43 -1.01 -0.98
CA GLN A 244 -23.38 -1.74 -0.14
C GLN A 244 -23.95 -3.02 -0.79
N ARG A 245 -23.56 -3.32 -2.04
CA ARG A 245 -24.06 -4.50 -2.76
C ARG A 245 -23.36 -5.81 -2.39
N SER A 246 -22.07 -5.75 -2.09
CA SER A 246 -21.26 -6.92 -1.74
C SER A 246 -20.15 -6.55 -0.76
N PRO A 247 -19.88 -7.36 0.27
CA PRO A 247 -18.75 -7.19 1.18
C PRO A 247 -17.40 -7.49 0.53
N GLU A 248 -17.35 -8.28 -0.55
CA GLU A 248 -16.11 -8.78 -1.13
C GLU A 248 -15.07 -7.72 -1.49
N PRO A 249 -15.43 -6.58 -2.14
CA PRO A 249 -14.44 -5.54 -2.41
C PRO A 249 -13.80 -4.96 -1.13
N LEU A 250 -14.57 -4.87 -0.04
CA LEU A 250 -14.09 -4.38 1.25
C LEU A 250 -13.23 -5.44 1.97
N LEU A 251 -13.63 -6.70 1.93
CA LEU A 251 -12.85 -7.81 2.48
C LEU A 251 -11.50 -7.93 1.76
N ARG A 252 -11.51 -7.82 0.44
CA ARG A 252 -10.29 -7.77 -0.38
C ARG A 252 -9.44 -6.54 -0.07
N LEU A 253 -10.06 -5.37 0.05
CA LEU A 253 -9.36 -4.15 0.43
C LEU A 253 -8.66 -4.31 1.78
N LEU A 254 -9.32 -4.91 2.75
CA LEU A 254 -8.77 -5.14 4.09
C LEU A 254 -7.49 -5.99 4.05
N SER A 255 -7.45 -7.02 3.20
CA SER A 255 -6.26 -7.88 3.04
C SER A 255 -5.13 -7.23 2.24
N MET A 256 -5.45 -6.31 1.32
CA MET A 256 -4.46 -5.66 0.44
C MET A 256 -3.97 -4.31 0.95
N ALA A 257 -4.74 -3.63 1.80
CA ALA A 257 -4.45 -2.25 2.21
C ALA A 257 -3.12 -2.15 2.97
N ARG A 258 -2.30 -1.19 2.57
CA ARG A 258 -1.00 -0.91 3.19
C ARG A 258 -1.09 0.22 4.23
N ALA A 259 -2.12 1.07 4.13
CA ALA A 259 -2.32 2.22 5.02
C ALA A 259 -3.43 1.97 6.05
N GLU A 260 -3.16 2.33 7.30
CA GLU A 260 -4.09 2.18 8.42
C GLU A 260 -5.43 2.91 8.21
N PRO A 261 -5.49 4.15 7.67
CA PRO A 261 -6.76 4.81 7.38
C PRO A 261 -7.63 4.06 6.37
N ILE A 262 -7.02 3.34 5.43
CA ILE A 262 -7.74 2.52 4.44
C ILE A 262 -8.30 1.26 5.09
N ARG A 263 -7.53 0.59 5.97
CA ARG A 263 -8.03 -0.54 6.76
C ARG A 263 -9.20 -0.11 7.63
N LYS A 264 -9.07 1.05 8.28
CA LYS A 264 -10.17 1.61 9.09
C LYS A 264 -11.43 1.85 8.26
N PHE A 265 -11.30 2.45 7.08
CA PHE A 265 -12.43 2.63 6.18
C PHE A 265 -13.11 1.30 5.83
N ALA A 266 -12.33 0.27 5.47
CA ALA A 266 -12.85 -1.05 5.14
C ALA A 266 -13.57 -1.70 6.34
N CYS A 267 -12.96 -1.67 7.54
CA CYS A 267 -13.58 -2.21 8.75
C CYS A 267 -14.87 -1.48 9.12
N ASP A 268 -14.86 -0.15 9.09
CA ASP A 268 -16.04 0.66 9.43
C ASP A 268 -17.17 0.43 8.43
N ALA A 269 -16.86 0.30 7.14
CA ALA A 269 -17.83 -0.02 6.11
C ALA A 269 -18.42 -1.43 6.29
N LEU A 270 -17.57 -2.41 6.57
CA LEU A 270 -18.00 -3.80 6.84
C LEU A 270 -18.91 -3.88 8.07
N LYS A 271 -18.53 -3.23 9.18
CA LYS A 271 -19.33 -3.19 10.41
C LYS A 271 -20.69 -2.51 10.18
N THR A 272 -20.72 -1.46 9.36
CA THR A 272 -21.94 -0.66 9.17
C THR A 272 -22.89 -1.28 8.14
N ASP A 273 -22.35 -1.70 6.98
CA ASP A 273 -23.20 -2.13 5.87
C ASP A 273 -23.47 -3.64 5.86
N PHE A 274 -22.58 -4.44 6.48
CA PHE A 274 -22.60 -5.90 6.36
C PHE A 274 -22.57 -6.65 7.70
N ALA A 275 -22.94 -5.99 8.80
CA ALA A 275 -22.93 -6.57 10.14
C ALA A 275 -23.67 -7.92 10.21
N VAL A 276 -24.79 -8.07 9.49
CA VAL A 276 -25.59 -9.30 9.48
C VAL A 276 -24.84 -10.43 8.78
N ILE A 277 -24.19 -10.15 7.63
CA ILE A 277 -23.42 -11.15 6.88
C ILE A 277 -22.18 -11.59 7.67
N LEU A 278 -21.53 -10.66 8.34
CA LEU A 278 -20.31 -10.93 9.13
C LEU A 278 -20.56 -11.78 10.38
N ARG A 279 -21.82 -11.95 10.82
CA ARG A 279 -22.17 -12.92 11.89
C ARG A 279 -21.88 -14.36 11.50
N ASP A 280 -21.89 -14.64 10.21
CA ASP A 280 -21.67 -15.98 9.64
C ASP A 280 -20.28 -16.13 9.01
N VAL A 281 -19.31 -15.26 9.38
CA VAL A 281 -17.95 -15.32 8.83
C VAL A 281 -17.31 -16.70 9.05
N GLU A 282 -16.59 -17.15 8.03
CA GLU A 282 -15.84 -18.39 8.10
C GLU A 282 -14.62 -18.25 9.04
N VAL A 283 -14.42 -19.25 9.89
CA VAL A 283 -13.30 -19.26 10.84
C VAL A 283 -11.95 -19.15 10.14
N GLN A 284 -11.80 -19.83 9.00
CA GLN A 284 -10.54 -19.79 8.25
C GLN A 284 -10.22 -18.38 7.75
N TRP A 285 -11.21 -17.64 7.25
CA TRP A 285 -11.01 -16.24 6.85
C TRP A 285 -10.56 -15.36 8.01
N LEU A 286 -11.12 -15.56 9.22
CA LEU A 286 -10.69 -14.83 10.42
C LEU A 286 -9.26 -15.17 10.81
N ILE A 287 -8.86 -16.45 10.67
CA ILE A 287 -7.49 -16.91 10.89
C ILE A 287 -6.54 -16.23 9.90
N ASP A 288 -6.88 -16.21 8.62
CA ASP A 288 -6.07 -15.60 7.57
C ASP A 288 -5.93 -14.08 7.79
N LEU A 289 -7.00 -13.42 8.22
CA LEU A 289 -6.98 -11.99 8.57
C LEU A 289 -6.02 -11.70 9.75
N ALA A 290 -6.02 -12.55 10.77
CA ALA A 290 -5.13 -12.41 11.92
C ALA A 290 -3.65 -12.65 11.61
N HIS A 291 -3.36 -13.38 10.53
CA HIS A 291 -2.00 -13.69 10.08
C HIS A 291 -1.50 -12.76 8.97
N LEU A 292 -2.17 -11.64 8.71
CA LEU A 292 -1.65 -10.65 7.78
C LEU A 292 -0.24 -10.19 8.20
N PRO A 293 0.68 -9.99 7.21
CA PRO A 293 2.09 -9.72 7.51
C PRO A 293 2.33 -8.40 8.24
N VAL A 294 1.38 -7.48 8.16
CA VAL A 294 1.45 -6.20 8.86
C VAL A 294 0.42 -6.16 9.97
N ARG A 295 0.90 -6.12 11.20
CA ARG A 295 0.04 -5.97 12.37
C ARG A 295 -0.61 -4.57 12.37
N SER A 296 -1.91 -4.53 12.66
CA SER A 296 -2.72 -3.31 12.60
C SER A 296 -3.67 -3.28 13.80
N THR A 297 -3.65 -2.18 14.54
CA THR A 297 -4.58 -1.96 15.65
C THR A 297 -6.04 -1.99 15.21
N VAL A 298 -6.30 -1.51 14.00
CA VAL A 298 -7.65 -1.54 13.40
C VAL A 298 -8.09 -2.97 13.11
N ILE A 299 -7.19 -3.82 12.63
CA ILE A 299 -7.50 -5.24 12.39
C ILE A 299 -7.70 -5.97 13.72
N ASP A 300 -6.86 -5.73 14.73
CA ASP A 300 -7.03 -6.32 16.05
C ASP A 300 -8.43 -5.98 16.63
N ASN A 301 -8.85 -4.71 16.56
CA ASN A 301 -10.17 -4.26 16.99
C ASN A 301 -11.29 -4.92 16.15
N PHE A 302 -11.08 -5.04 14.84
CA PHE A 302 -12.07 -5.67 13.97
C PHE A 302 -12.22 -7.18 14.26
N ILE A 303 -11.14 -7.87 14.55
CA ILE A 303 -11.15 -9.29 14.97
C ILE A 303 -11.96 -9.42 16.26
N VAL A 304 -11.73 -8.57 17.27
CA VAL A 304 -12.51 -8.60 18.52
C VAL A 304 -13.99 -8.36 18.24
N TRP A 305 -14.30 -7.39 17.39
CA TRP A 305 -15.69 -7.13 17.00
C TRP A 305 -16.35 -8.39 16.38
N LEU A 306 -15.64 -9.09 15.50
CA LEU A 306 -16.14 -10.34 14.89
C LEU A 306 -16.34 -11.44 15.95
N LEU A 307 -15.37 -11.64 16.85
CA LEU A 307 -15.46 -12.63 17.92
C LEU A 307 -16.64 -12.37 18.88
N GLN A 308 -16.98 -11.10 19.10
CA GLN A 308 -18.09 -10.70 19.96
C GLN A 308 -19.47 -10.78 19.27
N ASN A 309 -19.52 -10.55 17.97
CA ASN A 309 -20.77 -10.43 17.22
C ASN A 309 -21.15 -11.68 16.39
N SER A 310 -20.28 -12.69 16.31
CA SER A 310 -20.55 -13.94 15.61
C SER A 310 -21.06 -15.01 16.60
N PRO A 311 -22.33 -15.43 16.51
CA PRO A 311 -22.89 -16.44 17.42
C PRO A 311 -22.22 -17.82 17.32
N LYS A 312 -21.56 -18.11 16.20
CA LYS A 312 -20.84 -19.36 15.96
C LYS A 312 -19.49 -19.43 16.67
N LEU A 313 -18.97 -18.29 17.15
CA LEU A 313 -17.64 -18.16 17.74
C LEU A 313 -17.73 -18.12 19.27
N GLU A 314 -18.08 -19.25 19.88
CA GLU A 314 -18.11 -19.40 21.33
C GLU A 314 -16.69 -19.55 21.89
N GLN A 315 -16.34 -18.78 22.92
CA GLN A 315 -15.00 -18.77 23.52
C GLN A 315 -14.52 -20.13 23.99
N GLN A 316 -15.44 -20.98 24.46
CA GLN A 316 -15.13 -22.36 24.88
C GLN A 316 -14.63 -23.24 23.73
N GLN A 317 -14.99 -22.90 22.50
CA GLN A 317 -14.61 -23.65 21.29
C GLN A 317 -13.34 -23.10 20.63
N PHE A 318 -12.79 -21.98 21.08
CA PHE A 318 -11.66 -21.31 20.40
C PHE A 318 -10.44 -22.22 20.21
N ARG A 319 -10.12 -23.08 21.16
CA ARG A 319 -9.03 -24.06 20.99
C ARG A 319 -9.30 -25.04 19.86
N LYS A 320 -10.52 -25.53 19.76
CA LYS A 320 -10.95 -26.47 18.71
C LYS A 320 -11.02 -25.80 17.33
N LEU A 321 -11.40 -24.53 17.30
CA LEU A 321 -11.52 -23.72 16.08
C LEU A 321 -10.17 -23.11 15.62
N GLY A 322 -9.07 -23.26 16.37
CA GLY A 322 -7.80 -22.64 16.03
C GLY A 322 -7.71 -21.13 16.37
N LEU A 323 -8.73 -20.59 17.04
CA LEU A 323 -8.80 -19.17 17.38
C LEU A 323 -8.05 -18.81 18.68
N HIS A 324 -7.69 -19.82 19.48
CA HIS A 324 -6.99 -19.63 20.75
C HIS A 324 -5.70 -18.82 20.59
N THR A 325 -4.84 -19.22 19.65
CA THR A 325 -3.56 -18.55 19.40
C THR A 325 -3.73 -17.12 18.91
N ILE A 326 -4.79 -16.85 18.15
CA ILE A 326 -5.14 -15.50 17.69
C ILE A 326 -5.47 -14.62 18.87
N VAL A 327 -6.35 -15.08 19.77
CA VAL A 327 -6.75 -14.29 20.93
C VAL A 327 -5.57 -14.09 21.90
N ILE A 328 -4.71 -15.10 22.10
CA ILE A 328 -3.47 -14.92 22.86
C ILE A 328 -2.56 -13.87 22.19
N GLY A 329 -2.46 -13.87 20.86
CA GLY A 329 -1.74 -12.86 20.11
C GLY A 329 -2.24 -11.42 20.36
N LEU A 330 -3.54 -11.22 20.65
CA LEU A 330 -4.09 -9.91 20.99
C LEU A 330 -3.61 -9.34 22.33
N LEU A 331 -2.98 -10.16 23.22
CA LEU A 331 -2.29 -9.66 24.39
C LEU A 331 -1.11 -8.73 24.06
N GLU A 332 -0.65 -8.76 22.82
CA GLU A 332 0.38 -7.85 22.32
C GLU A 332 -0.19 -6.65 21.55
N SER A 333 -1.50 -6.55 21.45
CA SER A 333 -2.14 -5.45 20.74
C SER A 333 -1.92 -4.12 21.46
N GLN A 334 -1.75 -3.08 20.67
CA GLN A 334 -1.75 -1.70 21.16
C GLN A 334 -3.16 -1.10 21.23
N ASP A 335 -4.16 -1.79 20.69
CA ASP A 335 -5.57 -1.44 20.85
C ASP A 335 -6.07 -1.88 22.23
N SER A 336 -6.59 -0.95 23.00
CA SER A 336 -7.02 -1.20 24.38
C SER A 336 -8.22 -2.16 24.47
N GLU A 337 -9.11 -2.13 23.49
CA GLU A 337 -10.29 -3.02 23.46
C GLU A 337 -9.85 -4.45 23.16
N ALA A 338 -8.95 -4.61 22.19
CA ALA A 338 -8.39 -5.91 21.83
C ALA A 338 -7.59 -6.53 22.97
N LEU A 339 -6.75 -5.75 23.62
CA LEU A 339 -5.99 -6.19 24.80
C LEU A 339 -6.92 -6.61 25.95
N ASN A 340 -7.92 -5.80 26.27
CA ASN A 340 -8.87 -6.12 27.33
C ASN A 340 -9.66 -7.39 27.03
N TYR A 341 -10.10 -7.57 25.79
CA TYR A 341 -10.77 -8.79 25.38
C TYR A 341 -9.89 -10.02 25.61
N ALA A 342 -8.62 -9.96 25.19
CA ALA A 342 -7.66 -11.04 25.38
C ALA A 342 -7.40 -11.33 26.87
N ILE A 343 -7.26 -10.31 27.71
CA ILE A 343 -7.10 -10.46 29.17
C ILE A 343 -8.30 -11.19 29.76
N HIS A 344 -9.52 -10.80 29.38
CA HIS A 344 -10.75 -11.49 29.86
C HIS A 344 -10.80 -12.94 29.41
N TYR A 345 -10.46 -13.20 28.14
CA TYR A 345 -10.40 -14.57 27.63
C TYR A 345 -9.38 -15.42 28.38
N VAL A 346 -8.17 -14.92 28.64
CA VAL A 346 -7.14 -15.66 29.38
C VAL A 346 -7.61 -16.02 30.78
N LYS A 347 -8.21 -15.07 31.50
CA LYS A 347 -8.74 -15.31 32.86
C LYS A 347 -9.82 -16.40 32.88
N ALA A 348 -10.64 -16.50 31.82
CA ALA A 348 -11.75 -17.42 31.76
C ALA A 348 -11.40 -18.78 31.14
N GLN A 349 -10.56 -18.83 30.11
CA GLN A 349 -10.41 -20.00 29.24
C GLN A 349 -8.96 -20.43 29.00
N ALA A 350 -7.94 -19.68 29.45
CA ALA A 350 -6.55 -19.92 29.11
C ALA A 350 -5.59 -19.67 30.27
N ARG A 351 -5.97 -20.05 31.50
CA ARG A 351 -5.10 -19.92 32.69
C ARG A 351 -3.88 -20.80 32.64
N ASP A 352 -3.88 -21.80 31.78
CA ASP A 352 -2.84 -22.79 31.54
C ASP A 352 -1.72 -22.31 30.57
N LEU A 353 -1.62 -21.00 30.33
CA LEU A 353 -0.55 -20.45 29.47
C LEU A 353 0.82 -20.92 29.97
N PRO A 354 1.72 -21.33 29.06
CA PRO A 354 3.08 -21.74 29.41
C PRO A 354 3.85 -20.63 30.18
N VAL A 355 4.70 -21.02 31.13
CA VAL A 355 5.50 -20.04 31.90
C VAL A 355 6.38 -19.19 30.98
N SER A 356 6.95 -19.78 29.92
CA SER A 356 7.72 -19.03 28.93
C SER A 356 6.94 -17.90 28.27
N GLU A 357 5.67 -18.14 28.00
CA GLU A 357 4.76 -17.13 27.42
C GLU A 357 4.44 -16.03 28.45
N LEU A 358 4.19 -16.39 29.70
CA LEU A 358 3.99 -15.44 30.77
C LEU A 358 5.21 -14.54 30.99
N LEU A 359 6.40 -15.10 30.97
CA LEU A 359 7.66 -14.34 31.07
C LEU A 359 7.84 -13.37 29.88
N ARG A 360 7.53 -13.82 28.68
CA ARG A 360 7.58 -12.99 27.48
C ARG A 360 6.60 -11.80 27.59
N LEU A 361 5.39 -12.04 28.09
CA LEU A 361 4.39 -11.01 28.30
C LEU A 361 4.76 -10.05 29.44
N ALA A 362 5.46 -10.54 30.48
CA ALA A 362 5.93 -9.70 31.60
C ALA A 362 6.91 -8.61 31.16
N LEU A 363 7.64 -8.81 30.05
CA LEU A 363 8.55 -7.80 29.49
C LEU A 363 7.85 -6.63 28.80
N LYS A 364 6.54 -6.71 28.61
CA LYS A 364 5.78 -5.65 27.91
C LYS A 364 5.42 -4.51 28.88
N PRO A 365 5.61 -3.25 28.47
CA PRO A 365 5.33 -2.08 29.33
C PRO A 365 3.83 -1.77 29.41
N ASN A 366 3.03 -2.70 29.94
CA ASN A 366 1.59 -2.52 30.11
C ASN A 366 1.16 -2.99 31.51
N ALA A 367 0.51 -2.10 32.27
CA ALA A 367 0.14 -2.35 33.68
C ALA A 367 -0.92 -3.46 33.83
N ASP A 368 -1.91 -3.50 32.94
CA ASP A 368 -2.99 -4.51 33.01
C ASP A 368 -2.48 -5.90 32.64
N LEU A 369 -1.57 -5.95 31.67
CA LEU A 369 -0.88 -7.18 31.29
C LEU A 369 0.04 -7.67 32.42
N ALA A 370 0.80 -6.77 33.05
CA ALA A 370 1.64 -7.10 34.19
C ALA A 370 0.82 -7.63 35.37
N LYS A 371 -0.37 -7.06 35.61
CA LYS A 371 -1.30 -7.56 36.63
C LYS A 371 -1.83 -8.95 36.31
N LEU A 372 -2.19 -9.22 35.06
CA LEU A 372 -2.59 -10.55 34.60
C LEU A 372 -1.48 -11.57 34.81
N VAL A 373 -0.27 -11.24 34.35
CA VAL A 373 0.90 -12.13 34.44
C VAL A 373 1.22 -12.47 35.89
N ARG A 374 1.27 -11.47 36.79
CA ARG A 374 1.47 -11.68 38.23
C ARG A 374 0.42 -12.62 38.81
N GLN A 375 -0.85 -12.41 38.49
CA GLN A 375 -1.93 -13.28 38.94
C GLN A 375 -1.70 -14.73 38.50
N LEU A 376 -1.44 -14.95 37.20
CA LEU A 376 -1.27 -16.29 36.63
C LEU A 376 0.00 -17.00 37.16
N ILE A 377 1.08 -16.26 37.39
CA ILE A 377 2.30 -16.82 38.00
C ILE A 377 2.06 -17.20 39.46
N SER A 378 1.31 -16.39 40.22
CA SER A 378 0.99 -16.70 41.64
C SER A 378 0.10 -17.94 41.79
N GLU A 379 -0.62 -18.34 40.77
CA GLU A 379 -1.45 -19.57 40.73
C GLU A 379 -0.64 -20.82 40.39
N ARG A 380 0.65 -20.71 40.00
CA ARG A 380 1.51 -21.84 39.60
C ARG A 380 2.21 -22.48 40.80
N ASP A 381 2.44 -23.77 40.70
CA ASP A 381 3.28 -24.46 41.68
C ASP A 381 4.78 -24.04 41.54
N PRO A 382 5.34 -23.34 42.56
CA PRO A 382 6.69 -22.80 42.48
C PRO A 382 7.78 -23.85 42.23
N ARG A 383 7.56 -25.08 42.67
CA ARG A 383 8.56 -26.15 42.58
C ARG A 383 8.42 -27.01 41.33
N ARG A 384 7.22 -27.18 40.85
CA ARG A 384 6.91 -28.08 39.71
C ARG A 384 6.84 -27.36 38.38
N GLU A 385 6.32 -26.13 38.36
CA GLU A 385 6.06 -25.39 37.13
C GLU A 385 7.04 -24.23 36.89
N LEU A 386 7.57 -23.61 37.97
CA LEU A 386 8.54 -22.51 37.90
C LEU A 386 9.92 -23.09 38.19
N GLY A 387 10.74 -23.40 37.18
CA GLY A 387 12.13 -23.78 37.36
C GLY A 387 13.02 -22.59 37.77
N LEU A 388 14.27 -22.88 38.18
CA LEU A 388 15.24 -21.87 38.59
C LEU A 388 15.47 -20.78 37.55
N GLU A 389 15.43 -21.15 36.27
CA GLU A 389 15.58 -20.21 35.15
C GLU A 389 14.44 -19.20 35.12
N ALA A 390 13.19 -19.65 35.27
CA ALA A 390 12.02 -18.77 35.32
C ALA A 390 12.08 -17.81 36.52
N TRP A 391 12.52 -18.29 37.68
CA TRP A 391 12.74 -17.42 38.83
C TRP A 391 13.86 -16.40 38.60
N GLY A 392 14.96 -16.78 37.97
CA GLY A 392 16.01 -15.83 37.61
C GLY A 392 15.53 -14.74 36.69
N GLN A 393 14.71 -15.08 35.69
CA GLN A 393 14.12 -14.13 34.76
C GLN A 393 13.08 -13.20 35.45
N LEU A 394 12.26 -13.72 36.34
CA LEU A 394 11.29 -12.91 37.13
C LEU A 394 12.00 -11.90 38.04
N LEU A 395 13.07 -12.30 38.71
CA LEU A 395 13.85 -11.41 39.58
C LEU A 395 14.60 -10.32 38.81
N ALA A 396 14.88 -10.55 37.53
CA ALA A 396 15.50 -9.56 36.64
C ALA A 396 14.53 -8.55 36.06
N LEU A 397 13.22 -8.73 36.22
CA LEU A 397 12.22 -7.81 35.68
C LEU A 397 12.16 -6.52 36.52
N PRO A 398 12.17 -5.33 35.88
CA PRO A 398 12.20 -4.04 36.62
C PRO A 398 10.96 -3.73 37.43
N ASN A 399 9.87 -4.48 37.29
CA ASN A 399 8.57 -4.22 37.89
C ASN A 399 8.02 -5.38 38.74
N TYR A 400 8.85 -6.33 39.14
CA TYR A 400 8.48 -7.44 40.02
C TYR A 400 9.21 -7.39 41.34
#